data_a8d4afccc46f3137bdf1523d8567197f
#
_entry.id   a8d4afccc46f3137bdf1523d8567197f
#
_cell.length_a   1.000
_cell.length_b   1.000
_cell.length_c   1.000
_cell.angle_alpha   90.00
_cell.angle_beta   90.00
_cell.angle_gamma   90.00
#
_symmetry.space_group_name_H-M   'P 1'
#
loop_
_entity.id
_entity.type
_entity.pdbx_description
1 polymer ?
#
loop_
_entity_poly.entity_id
_entity_poly.type
_entity_poly.pdbx_seq_one_letter_code
_entity_poly.pdbx_strand_id
1 'polypeptide(L)'
;NEGRLQVELAHLDYQAGRLVRSWTHLERQRGGFGFLGGPGETQIEADRRMIRDRMAKIRRELDQVTRTRGLHRARRQRAPWPVVALVGYTNAGKSTLFNRLTGAEVMAEDLLFATLDPTMRQIALPGLDKAILSDPGGFVSDLPTQLIAAFRATLEEVLSADLIVHVRDIAHPDSEAQRDDVLDVLGELGVTGEAALERGEGTSELPPIIEAWNKLDLLDADSMSLVREQAARREDVVILSAL
;
A
#
# COMPACT_ATOMS: atom_id res chain seq x y z
N ASN A 1 -5.02 -5.15 -9.98
CA ASN A 1 -3.88 -5.80 -10.60
C ASN A 1 -2.69 -4.88 -10.88
N GLU A 2 -2.74 -3.60 -10.47
CA GLU A 2 -1.65 -2.64 -10.63
C GLU A 2 -0.46 -3.01 -9.76
N GLY A 3 -0.67 -3.27 -8.47
CA GLY A 3 0.40 -3.66 -7.54
C GLY A 3 1.15 -4.91 -8.03
N ARG A 4 0.43 -5.91 -8.54
CA ARG A 4 1.06 -7.10 -9.13
C ARG A 4 1.95 -6.76 -10.34
N LEU A 5 1.49 -5.89 -11.24
CA LEU A 5 2.28 -5.46 -12.40
C LEU A 5 3.53 -4.69 -11.99
N GLN A 6 3.43 -3.87 -10.95
CA GLN A 6 4.55 -3.10 -10.42
C GLN A 6 5.59 -3.99 -9.73
N VAL A 7 5.16 -4.97 -8.93
CA VAL A 7 6.06 -5.98 -8.33
C VAL A 7 6.76 -6.78 -9.42
N GLU A 8 6.03 -7.21 -10.47
CA GLU A 8 6.62 -7.92 -11.60
C GLU A 8 7.64 -7.04 -12.34
N LEU A 9 7.34 -5.76 -12.54
CA LEU A 9 8.27 -4.80 -13.17
C LEU A 9 9.55 -4.62 -12.35
N ALA A 10 9.43 -4.45 -11.03
CA ALA A 10 10.57 -4.32 -10.11
C ALA A 10 11.44 -5.58 -10.11
N HIS A 11 10.81 -6.77 -10.14
CA HIS A 11 11.53 -8.04 -10.23
C HIS A 11 12.30 -8.19 -11.54
N LEU A 12 11.70 -7.83 -12.66
CA LEU A 12 12.36 -7.85 -13.97
C LEU A 12 13.50 -6.84 -14.06
N ASP A 13 13.35 -5.66 -13.48
CA ASP A 13 14.40 -4.63 -13.43
C ASP A 13 15.62 -5.14 -12.62
N TYR A 14 15.36 -5.78 -11.47
CA TYR A 14 16.40 -6.44 -10.68
C TYR A 14 17.11 -7.56 -11.47
N GLN A 15 16.36 -8.40 -12.18
CA GLN A 15 16.93 -9.47 -13.03
C GLN A 15 17.78 -8.88 -14.16
N ALA A 16 17.30 -7.81 -14.83
CA ALA A 16 18.06 -7.12 -15.86
C ALA A 16 19.39 -6.56 -15.31
N GLY A 17 19.36 -5.97 -14.11
CA GLY A 17 20.55 -5.48 -13.43
C GLY A 17 21.56 -6.57 -13.07
N ARG A 18 21.06 -7.76 -12.64
CA ARG A 18 21.93 -8.92 -12.37
C ARG A 18 22.60 -9.46 -13.64
N LEU A 19 21.87 -9.57 -14.73
CA LEU A 19 22.42 -10.02 -16.02
C LEU A 19 23.56 -9.10 -16.50
N VAL A 20 23.44 -7.79 -16.29
CA VAL A 20 24.51 -6.84 -16.61
C VAL A 20 25.75 -7.08 -15.76
N ARG A 21 25.59 -7.26 -14.42
CA ARG A 21 26.74 -7.45 -13.52
C ARG A 21 27.47 -8.78 -13.74
N SER A 22 26.76 -9.86 -13.99
CA SER A 22 27.36 -11.17 -14.27
C SER A 22 28.18 -11.15 -15.56
N TRP A 23 27.75 -10.36 -16.56
CA TRP A 23 28.47 -10.17 -17.80
C TRP A 23 29.79 -9.42 -17.62
N THR A 24 29.79 -8.29 -16.94
CA THR A 24 31.02 -7.50 -16.69
C THR A 24 32.05 -8.30 -15.89
N HIS A 25 31.62 -9.26 -15.08
CA HIS A 25 32.52 -10.14 -14.35
C HIS A 25 33.13 -11.23 -15.26
N LEU A 26 32.35 -11.79 -16.19
CA LEU A 26 32.80 -12.79 -17.17
C LEU A 26 33.74 -12.19 -18.21
N GLU A 27 33.51 -10.97 -18.68
CA GLU A 27 34.42 -10.27 -19.59
C GLU A 27 35.80 -10.01 -18.94
N ARG A 28 35.82 -9.63 -17.65
CA ARG A 28 37.08 -9.40 -16.92
C ARG A 28 37.87 -10.69 -16.65
N GLN A 29 37.21 -11.84 -16.51
CA GLN A 29 37.87 -13.12 -16.32
C GLN A 29 38.41 -13.74 -17.61
N ARG A 30 37.88 -13.35 -18.77
CA ARG A 30 38.33 -13.79 -20.10
C ARG A 30 39.39 -12.87 -20.69
N GLY A 31 40.40 -12.49 -19.92
CA GLY A 31 41.56 -11.67 -20.34
C GLY A 31 41.87 -11.73 -21.82
N GLY A 32 41.59 -10.66 -22.56
CA GLY A 32 42.39 -10.14 -23.63
C GLY A 32 42.61 -10.95 -24.90
N PHE A 33 41.79 -11.90 -25.27
CA PHE A 33 41.83 -12.48 -26.63
C PHE A 33 40.46 -12.32 -27.30
N GLY A 34 40.42 -11.43 -28.26
CA GLY A 34 39.27 -11.17 -29.10
C GLY A 34 38.88 -12.42 -29.86
N PHE A 35 37.57 -12.43 -30.14
CA PHE A 35 36.91 -13.20 -31.17
C PHE A 35 36.05 -14.40 -30.74
N LEU A 36 34.85 -14.34 -31.31
CA LEU A 36 33.77 -15.28 -31.45
C LEU A 36 32.78 -15.27 -30.30
N GLY A 37 31.68 -14.51 -30.53
CA GLY A 37 30.40 -14.70 -29.87
C GLY A 37 30.02 -16.17 -29.91
N GLY A 38 30.18 -16.85 -28.77
CA GLY A 38 29.76 -18.22 -28.61
C GLY A 38 28.23 -18.30 -28.46
N PRO A 39 27.62 -19.49 -28.58
CA PRO A 39 26.17 -19.68 -28.43
C PRO A 39 25.59 -19.14 -27.11
N GLY A 40 26.42 -18.94 -26.06
CA GLY A 40 26.01 -18.33 -24.82
C GLY A 40 25.80 -16.79 -24.88
N GLU A 41 26.46 -16.10 -25.80
CA GLU A 41 26.35 -14.64 -25.98
C GLU A 41 25.02 -14.28 -26.66
N THR A 42 24.64 -15.05 -27.67
CA THR A 42 23.34 -14.90 -28.33
C THR A 42 22.17 -15.25 -27.40
N GLN A 43 22.35 -16.18 -26.49
CA GLN A 43 21.31 -16.56 -25.53
C GLN A 43 21.08 -15.44 -24.49
N ILE A 44 22.14 -14.82 -23.98
CA ILE A 44 22.03 -13.69 -23.04
C ILE A 44 21.39 -12.48 -23.70
N GLU A 45 21.71 -12.20 -24.97
CA GLU A 45 21.07 -11.13 -25.72
C GLU A 45 19.57 -11.39 -25.95
N ALA A 46 19.22 -12.66 -26.23
CA ALA A 46 17.83 -13.07 -26.34
C ALA A 46 17.08 -12.92 -25.02
N ASP A 47 17.68 -13.34 -23.89
CA ASP A 47 17.10 -13.18 -22.57
C ASP A 47 16.92 -11.71 -22.20
N ARG A 48 17.90 -10.85 -22.50
CA ARG A 48 17.79 -9.40 -22.32
C ARG A 48 16.66 -8.80 -23.15
N ARG A 49 16.49 -9.24 -24.38
CA ARG A 49 15.40 -8.79 -25.24
C ARG A 49 14.06 -9.20 -24.64
N MET A 50 13.89 -10.46 -24.25
CA MET A 50 12.67 -10.94 -23.61
C MET A 50 12.30 -10.17 -22.36
N ILE A 51 13.27 -9.89 -21.47
CA ILE A 51 13.03 -9.09 -20.27
C ILE A 51 12.61 -7.67 -20.63
N ARG A 52 13.28 -7.01 -21.58
CA ARG A 52 12.92 -5.65 -22.05
C ARG A 52 11.53 -5.61 -22.66
N ASP A 53 11.20 -6.59 -23.50
CA ASP A 53 9.88 -6.68 -24.15
C ASP A 53 8.78 -6.90 -23.10
N ARG A 54 9.04 -7.75 -22.10
CA ARG A 54 8.12 -7.97 -20.98
C ARG A 54 7.93 -6.71 -20.16
N MET A 55 9.01 -6.01 -19.80
CA MET A 55 8.96 -4.72 -19.08
C MET A 55 8.18 -3.66 -19.88
N ALA A 56 8.40 -3.58 -21.20
CA ALA A 56 7.68 -2.64 -22.06
C ALA A 56 6.18 -2.96 -22.13
N LYS A 57 5.82 -4.25 -22.11
CA LYS A 57 4.42 -4.68 -22.07
C LYS A 57 3.78 -4.30 -20.73
N ILE A 58 4.44 -4.59 -19.62
CA ILE A 58 3.94 -4.25 -18.27
C ILE A 58 3.76 -2.75 -18.11
N ARG A 59 4.71 -1.92 -18.58
CA ARG A 59 4.57 -0.45 -18.54
C ARG A 59 3.32 0.02 -19.28
N ARG A 60 3.02 -0.53 -20.47
CA ARG A 60 1.79 -0.19 -21.21
C ARG A 60 0.52 -0.62 -20.47
N GLU A 61 0.54 -1.80 -19.83
CA GLU A 61 -0.57 -2.27 -19.02
C GLU A 61 -0.79 -1.38 -17.79
N LEU A 62 0.30 -0.95 -17.13
CA LEU A 62 0.26 0.01 -16.02
C LEU A 62 -0.34 1.36 -16.46
N ASP A 63 0.11 1.92 -17.58
CA ASP A 63 -0.44 3.18 -18.12
C ASP A 63 -1.95 3.08 -18.36
N GLN A 64 -2.41 1.94 -18.87
CA GLN A 64 -3.84 1.71 -19.10
C GLN A 64 -4.61 1.63 -17.78
N VAL A 65 -4.09 0.92 -16.79
CA VAL A 65 -4.71 0.80 -15.46
C VAL A 65 -4.79 2.16 -14.78
N THR A 66 -3.70 2.94 -14.82
CA THR A 66 -3.64 4.29 -14.24
C THR A 66 -4.66 5.23 -14.89
N ARG A 67 -4.79 5.21 -16.23
CA ARG A 67 -5.83 5.98 -16.94
C ARG A 67 -7.24 5.58 -16.52
N THR A 68 -7.51 4.28 -16.44
CA THR A 68 -8.83 3.77 -16.04
C THR A 68 -9.16 4.18 -14.61
N ARG A 69 -8.20 4.10 -13.69
CA ARG A 69 -8.35 4.57 -12.29
C ARG A 69 -8.63 6.07 -12.24
N GLY A 70 -7.89 6.89 -13.00
CA GLY A 70 -8.14 8.33 -13.08
C GLY A 70 -9.58 8.66 -13.49
N LEU A 71 -10.14 7.93 -14.47
CA LEU A 71 -11.53 8.08 -14.88
C LEU A 71 -12.52 7.67 -13.79
N HIS A 72 -12.25 6.57 -13.07
CA HIS A 72 -13.09 6.14 -11.94
C HIS A 72 -13.02 7.13 -10.79
N ARG A 73 -11.83 7.68 -10.48
CA ARG A 73 -11.66 8.73 -9.46
C ARG A 73 -12.46 9.99 -9.81
N ALA A 74 -12.34 10.49 -11.04
CA ALA A 74 -13.09 11.67 -11.49
C ALA A 74 -14.62 11.46 -11.42
N ARG A 75 -15.10 10.22 -11.61
CA ARG A 75 -16.51 9.89 -11.42
C ARG A 75 -16.90 9.88 -9.93
N ARG A 76 -16.04 9.34 -9.03
CA ARG A 76 -16.28 9.33 -7.59
C ARG A 76 -16.30 10.74 -7.00
N GLN A 77 -15.38 11.61 -7.40
CA GLN A 77 -15.35 13.02 -6.97
C GLN A 77 -16.62 13.79 -7.35
N ARG A 78 -17.37 13.33 -8.36
CA ARG A 78 -18.69 13.88 -8.71
C ARG A 78 -19.83 13.23 -7.93
N ALA A 79 -19.60 12.13 -7.28
CA ALA A 79 -20.61 11.47 -6.46
C ALA A 79 -20.56 12.07 -5.03
N PRO A 80 -21.71 12.44 -4.44
CA PRO A 80 -21.77 13.07 -3.12
C PRO A 80 -21.53 12.09 -1.97
N TRP A 81 -20.81 11.01 -2.17
CA TRP A 81 -20.62 9.97 -1.17
C TRP A 81 -19.22 10.07 -0.58
N PRO A 82 -19.10 10.20 0.76
CA PRO A 82 -17.81 10.27 1.41
C PRO A 82 -17.06 8.95 1.27
N VAL A 83 -15.74 9.08 1.19
CA VAL A 83 -14.78 7.98 1.10
C VAL A 83 -14.07 7.83 2.43
N VAL A 84 -14.12 6.63 3.00
CA VAL A 84 -13.38 6.25 4.21
C VAL A 84 -12.26 5.30 3.81
N ALA A 85 -11.02 5.64 4.14
CA ALA A 85 -9.86 4.81 3.86
C ALA A 85 -9.37 4.09 5.13
N LEU A 86 -9.19 2.76 5.05
CA LEU A 86 -8.55 1.98 6.11
C LEU A 86 -7.05 1.98 5.89
N VAL A 87 -6.29 2.58 6.78
CA VAL A 87 -4.82 2.54 6.77
C VAL A 87 -4.30 1.79 7.99
N GLY A 88 -3.06 1.36 7.96
CA GLY A 88 -2.43 0.71 9.10
C GLY A 88 -1.38 -0.31 8.66
N TYR A 89 -0.61 -0.77 9.62
CA TYR A 89 0.47 -1.72 9.39
C TYR A 89 -0.04 -3.04 8.83
N THR A 90 0.84 -3.83 8.19
CA THR A 90 0.49 -5.19 7.75
C THR A 90 0.03 -6.01 8.95
N ASN A 91 -0.93 -6.89 8.73
CA ASN A 91 -1.53 -7.74 9.76
C ASN A 91 -2.24 -7.01 10.93
N ALA A 92 -2.48 -5.69 10.85
CA ALA A 92 -3.28 -4.97 11.85
C ALA A 92 -4.78 -5.34 11.86
N GLY A 93 -5.23 -6.13 10.86
CA GLY A 93 -6.60 -6.60 10.74
C GLY A 93 -7.50 -5.72 9.85
N LYS A 94 -6.93 -4.88 8.97
CA LYS A 94 -7.68 -4.02 8.03
C LYS A 94 -8.65 -4.79 7.15
N SER A 95 -8.17 -5.82 6.45
CA SER A 95 -9.00 -6.61 5.54
C SER A 95 -10.07 -7.41 6.30
N THR A 96 -9.79 -7.84 7.52
CA THR A 96 -10.78 -8.47 8.41
C THR A 96 -11.89 -7.47 8.77
N LEU A 97 -11.49 -6.26 9.20
CA LEU A 97 -12.43 -5.17 9.50
C LEU A 97 -13.23 -4.77 8.27
N PHE A 98 -12.57 -4.65 7.10
CA PHE A 98 -13.22 -4.38 5.83
C PHE A 98 -14.30 -5.42 5.50
N ASN A 99 -13.97 -6.69 5.60
CA ASN A 99 -14.92 -7.79 5.35
C ASN A 99 -16.11 -7.73 6.30
N ARG A 100 -15.86 -7.47 7.58
CA ARG A 100 -16.91 -7.35 8.60
C ARG A 100 -17.88 -6.20 8.31
N LEU A 101 -17.36 -5.05 7.89
CA LEU A 101 -18.17 -3.87 7.59
C LEU A 101 -18.91 -3.93 6.26
N THR A 102 -18.36 -4.64 5.28
CA THR A 102 -18.90 -4.67 3.91
C THR A 102 -19.68 -5.94 3.59
N GLY A 103 -19.54 -6.98 4.41
CA GLY A 103 -20.02 -8.33 4.08
C GLY A 103 -19.28 -8.97 2.90
N ALA A 104 -18.12 -8.47 2.54
CA ALA A 104 -17.29 -9.02 1.46
C ALA A 104 -16.40 -10.17 1.97
N GLU A 105 -15.96 -11.02 1.06
CA GLU A 105 -14.97 -12.08 1.32
C GLU A 105 -13.64 -11.72 0.61
N VAL A 106 -13.00 -10.64 1.03
CA VAL A 106 -11.65 -10.32 0.56
C VAL A 106 -10.68 -11.21 1.33
N MET A 107 -9.68 -11.75 0.62
CA MET A 107 -8.66 -12.60 1.23
C MET A 107 -7.94 -11.81 2.35
N ALA A 108 -8.15 -12.23 3.58
CA ALA A 108 -7.48 -11.72 4.77
C ALA A 108 -6.52 -12.81 5.23
N GLU A 109 -5.28 -12.79 4.75
CA GLU A 109 -4.23 -13.72 5.14
C GLU A 109 -3.17 -13.01 5.96
N ASP A 110 -2.52 -13.75 6.86
CA ASP A 110 -1.37 -13.28 7.65
C ASP A 110 -0.08 -13.21 6.80
N LEU A 111 -0.22 -12.70 5.58
CA LEU A 111 0.87 -12.51 4.65
C LEU A 111 1.21 -11.04 4.51
N LEU A 112 2.50 -10.74 4.45
CA LEU A 112 2.98 -9.41 4.08
C LEU A 112 2.39 -9.05 2.70
N PHE A 113 1.68 -7.91 2.61
CA PHE A 113 1.01 -7.47 1.39
C PHE A 113 -0.15 -8.37 0.90
N ALA A 114 -0.96 -8.90 1.80
CA ALA A 114 -2.15 -9.67 1.43
C ALA A 114 -3.07 -8.91 0.45
N THR A 115 -3.15 -7.58 0.59
CA THR A 115 -3.88 -6.70 -0.33
C THR A 115 -2.89 -5.86 -1.15
N LEU A 116 -2.70 -6.20 -2.42
CA LEU A 116 -1.86 -5.47 -3.37
C LEU A 116 -2.63 -4.45 -4.21
N ASP A 117 -3.93 -4.65 -4.39
CA ASP A 117 -4.81 -3.75 -5.14
C ASP A 117 -5.88 -3.17 -4.21
N PRO A 118 -6.13 -1.86 -4.21
CA PRO A 118 -7.15 -1.26 -3.36
C PRO A 118 -8.52 -1.85 -3.66
N THR A 119 -9.17 -2.29 -2.61
CA THR A 119 -10.53 -2.81 -2.66
C THR A 119 -11.49 -1.76 -2.15
N MET A 120 -12.58 -1.50 -2.89
CA MET A 120 -13.60 -0.54 -2.51
C MET A 120 -14.97 -1.18 -2.46
N ARG A 121 -15.77 -0.81 -1.46
CA ARG A 121 -17.16 -1.26 -1.30
C ARG A 121 -18.02 -0.12 -0.77
N GLN A 122 -19.28 -0.15 -1.17
CA GLN A 122 -20.29 0.72 -0.58
C GLN A 122 -20.68 0.17 0.80
N ILE A 123 -20.78 1.07 1.76
CA ILE A 123 -21.31 0.80 3.11
C ILE A 123 -22.38 1.82 3.45
N ALA A 124 -23.21 1.50 4.44
CA ALA A 124 -24.10 2.45 5.10
C ALA A 124 -23.52 2.81 6.46
N LEU A 125 -23.57 4.10 6.81
CA LEU A 125 -23.15 4.59 8.11
C LEU A 125 -24.37 5.18 8.84
N PRO A 126 -24.36 5.28 10.18
CA PRO A 126 -25.44 5.95 10.91
C PRO A 126 -25.65 7.38 10.38
N GLY A 127 -26.86 7.66 9.91
CA GLY A 127 -27.21 8.96 9.33
C GLY A 127 -26.75 9.19 7.88
N LEU A 128 -26.14 8.20 7.24
CA LEU A 128 -25.67 8.29 5.86
C LEU A 128 -25.90 6.98 5.10
N ASP A 129 -26.83 6.99 4.16
CA ASP A 129 -27.23 5.77 3.44
C ASP A 129 -26.12 5.18 2.56
N LYS A 130 -25.15 6.00 2.16
CA LYS A 130 -24.09 5.58 1.25
C LYS A 130 -22.76 6.26 1.58
N ALA A 131 -21.73 5.43 1.85
CA ALA A 131 -20.34 5.81 1.91
C ALA A 131 -19.51 4.76 1.15
N ILE A 132 -18.30 5.09 0.80
CA ILE A 132 -17.34 4.17 0.17
C ILE A 132 -16.28 3.83 1.19
N LEU A 133 -16.12 2.55 1.51
CA LEU A 133 -15.01 2.05 2.30
C LEU A 133 -13.92 1.52 1.36
N SER A 134 -12.68 1.97 1.58
CA SER A 134 -11.51 1.58 0.80
C SER A 134 -10.48 0.88 1.70
N ASP A 135 -9.98 -0.29 1.27
CA ASP A 135 -8.80 -0.95 1.83
C ASP A 135 -7.65 -0.84 0.81
N PRO A 136 -6.77 0.14 0.92
CA PRO A 136 -5.65 0.32 0.00
C PRO A 136 -4.50 -0.69 0.22
N GLY A 137 -4.54 -1.50 1.29
CA GLY A 137 -3.49 -2.43 1.66
C GLY A 137 -2.72 -2.02 2.92
N GLY A 138 -1.74 -2.86 3.32
CA GLY A 138 -0.96 -2.66 4.55
C GLY A 138 0.34 -1.90 4.33
N PHE A 139 0.72 -1.07 5.29
CA PHE A 139 2.04 -0.46 5.38
C PHE A 139 3.05 -1.43 5.97
N VAL A 140 4.31 -1.31 5.57
CA VAL A 140 5.46 -2.06 6.10
C VAL A 140 6.60 -1.08 6.30
N SER A 141 7.34 -1.24 7.39
CA SER A 141 8.61 -0.53 7.60
C SER A 141 9.60 -0.86 6.49
N ASP A 142 10.49 0.07 6.17
CA ASP A 142 11.61 -0.13 5.23
C ASP A 142 11.20 -0.66 3.84
N LEU A 143 10.16 -0.06 3.25
CA LEU A 143 9.79 -0.37 1.86
C LEU A 143 10.97 -0.08 0.92
N PRO A 144 11.45 -1.09 0.15
CA PRO A 144 12.42 -0.83 -0.89
C PRO A 144 11.91 0.26 -1.83
N THR A 145 12.78 1.22 -2.20
CA THR A 145 12.44 2.38 -3.05
C THR A 145 11.71 1.99 -4.35
N GLN A 146 11.98 0.80 -4.86
CA GLN A 146 11.32 0.23 -6.04
C GLN A 146 9.85 -0.15 -5.78
N LEU A 147 9.49 -0.49 -4.54
CA LEU A 147 8.12 -0.80 -4.13
C LEU A 147 7.35 0.45 -3.71
N ILE A 148 8.00 1.54 -3.30
CA ILE A 148 7.34 2.82 -2.99
C ILE A 148 6.53 3.31 -4.20
N ALA A 149 7.07 3.18 -5.42
CA ALA A 149 6.34 3.52 -6.64
C ALA A 149 5.09 2.64 -6.84
N ALA A 150 5.15 1.35 -6.42
CA ALA A 150 4.02 0.43 -6.45
C ALA A 150 2.92 0.83 -5.47
N PHE A 151 3.31 1.28 -4.28
CA PHE A 151 2.40 1.72 -3.23
C PHE A 151 1.84 3.12 -3.48
N ARG A 152 2.58 3.99 -4.18
CA ARG A 152 2.13 5.36 -4.46
C ARG A 152 0.75 5.42 -5.12
N ALA A 153 0.46 4.49 -6.02
CA ALA A 153 -0.84 4.42 -6.68
C ALA A 153 -1.99 4.00 -5.75
N THR A 154 -1.71 3.15 -4.75
CA THR A 154 -2.68 2.78 -3.71
C THR A 154 -2.84 3.89 -2.67
N LEU A 155 -1.75 4.57 -2.35
CA LEU A 155 -1.71 5.68 -1.40
C LEU A 155 -2.41 6.94 -1.93
N GLU A 156 -2.46 7.14 -3.25
CA GLU A 156 -3.27 8.21 -3.86
C GLU A 156 -4.77 8.08 -3.54
N GLU A 157 -5.27 6.88 -3.23
CA GLU A 157 -6.66 6.70 -2.77
C GLU A 157 -6.86 7.24 -1.35
N VAL A 158 -5.84 7.14 -0.49
CA VAL A 158 -5.85 7.72 0.87
C VAL A 158 -5.89 9.24 0.82
N LEU A 159 -5.14 9.86 -0.13
CA LEU A 159 -5.15 11.31 -0.34
C LEU A 159 -6.52 11.87 -0.76
N SER A 160 -7.37 11.03 -1.34
CA SER A 160 -8.71 11.41 -1.79
C SER A 160 -9.82 10.99 -0.81
N ALA A 161 -9.46 10.50 0.37
CA ALA A 161 -10.42 10.12 1.39
C ALA A 161 -10.94 11.35 2.16
N ASP A 162 -12.20 11.29 2.59
CA ASP A 162 -12.81 12.27 3.47
C ASP A 162 -12.56 11.95 4.95
N LEU A 163 -12.23 10.68 5.25
CA LEU A 163 -11.90 10.20 6.58
C LEU A 163 -10.88 9.07 6.47
N ILE A 164 -9.88 9.08 7.33
CA ILE A 164 -8.90 8.00 7.47
C ILE A 164 -9.16 7.26 8.78
N VAL A 165 -9.27 5.94 8.69
CA VAL A 165 -9.33 5.06 9.86
C VAL A 165 -8.01 4.28 9.95
N HIS A 166 -7.18 4.68 10.92
CA HIS A 166 -5.90 4.03 11.19
C HIS A 166 -6.13 2.81 12.09
N VAL A 167 -6.10 1.61 11.48
CA VAL A 167 -6.27 0.33 12.18
C VAL A 167 -4.94 -0.09 12.78
N ARG A 168 -4.91 -0.27 14.10
CA ARG A 168 -3.73 -0.66 14.88
C ARG A 168 -3.94 -2.02 15.54
N ASP A 169 -2.92 -2.85 15.53
CA ASP A 169 -2.85 -4.06 16.36
C ASP A 169 -2.38 -3.67 17.76
N ILE A 170 -3.33 -3.48 18.68
CA ILE A 170 -3.00 -3.01 20.03
C ILE A 170 -2.38 -4.10 20.92
N ALA A 171 -2.48 -5.37 20.49
CA ALA A 171 -1.86 -6.49 21.18
C ALA A 171 -0.40 -6.71 20.76
N HIS A 172 0.06 -6.06 19.66
CA HIS A 172 1.43 -6.19 19.21
C HIS A 172 2.40 -5.41 20.10
N PRO A 173 3.55 -6.00 20.53
CA PRO A 173 4.51 -5.30 21.40
C PRO A 173 5.05 -4.00 20.77
N ASP A 174 5.21 -3.95 19.46
CA ASP A 174 5.70 -2.78 18.71
C ASP A 174 4.56 -1.90 18.17
N SER A 175 3.36 -1.94 18.77
CA SER A 175 2.18 -1.22 18.28
C SER A 175 2.41 0.28 18.10
N GLU A 176 3.18 0.91 19.00
CA GLU A 176 3.50 2.34 18.91
C GLU A 176 4.49 2.62 17.77
N ALA A 177 5.55 1.81 17.62
CA ALA A 177 6.50 1.96 16.51
C ALA A 177 5.80 1.77 15.15
N GLN A 178 4.94 0.76 15.03
CA GLN A 178 4.13 0.55 13.82
C GLN A 178 3.18 1.72 13.51
N ARG A 179 2.64 2.36 14.56
CA ARG A 179 1.84 3.57 14.42
C ARG A 179 2.66 4.72 13.83
N ASP A 180 3.85 4.95 14.40
CA ASP A 180 4.73 6.04 13.98
C ASP A 180 5.19 5.81 12.52
N ASP A 181 5.59 4.60 12.14
CA ASP A 181 5.90 4.23 10.74
C ASP A 181 4.75 4.59 9.77
N VAL A 182 3.51 4.28 10.15
CA VAL A 182 2.34 4.60 9.31
C VAL A 182 2.12 6.12 9.20
N LEU A 183 2.27 6.85 10.30
CA LEU A 183 2.11 8.31 10.32
C LEU A 183 3.22 9.00 9.52
N ASP A 184 4.46 8.51 9.56
CA ASP A 184 5.58 9.01 8.77
C ASP A 184 5.29 8.85 7.27
N VAL A 185 4.83 7.68 6.84
CA VAL A 185 4.43 7.46 5.44
C VAL A 185 3.27 8.37 5.03
N LEU A 186 2.27 8.56 5.89
CA LEU A 186 1.17 9.51 5.64
C LEU A 186 1.69 10.96 5.56
N GLY A 187 2.70 11.30 6.36
CA GLY A 187 3.40 12.58 6.31
C GLY A 187 4.15 12.80 4.98
N GLU A 188 4.91 11.81 4.53
CA GLU A 188 5.60 11.86 3.23
C GLU A 188 4.63 12.01 2.05
N LEU A 189 3.43 11.45 2.17
CA LEU A 189 2.36 11.63 1.19
C LEU A 189 1.69 12.99 1.28
N GLY A 190 1.95 13.76 2.37
CA GLY A 190 1.34 15.04 2.66
C GLY A 190 -0.12 14.94 3.11
N VAL A 191 -0.49 13.84 3.73
CA VAL A 191 -1.76 13.68 4.45
C VAL A 191 -1.67 14.30 5.85
N THR A 192 -0.46 14.37 6.41
CA THR A 192 -0.18 14.95 7.72
C THR A 192 1.03 15.89 7.63
N GLY A 193 1.12 16.91 8.50
CA GLY A 193 2.31 17.74 8.70
C GLY A 193 2.54 18.87 7.69
N GLU A 194 3.73 19.47 7.76
CA GLU A 194 4.14 20.67 6.99
C GLU A 194 4.16 20.45 5.47
N ALA A 195 4.39 19.24 5.00
CA ALA A 195 4.41 18.89 3.57
C ALA A 195 3.04 19.12 2.87
N ALA A 196 1.95 19.16 3.62
CA ALA A 196 0.64 19.50 3.10
C ALA A 196 0.49 21.02 2.84
N LEU A 197 1.18 21.84 3.62
CA LEU A 197 1.15 23.32 3.51
C LEU A 197 2.00 23.82 2.32
N GLU A 198 3.06 23.10 1.94
CA GLU A 198 3.97 23.50 0.85
C GLU A 198 3.35 23.32 -0.54
N ARG A 199 2.32 22.48 -0.71
CA ARG A 199 1.70 22.21 -2.01
C ARG A 199 0.80 23.32 -2.55
N GLY A 200 0.52 24.37 -1.78
CA GLY A 200 -0.19 25.55 -2.26
C GLY A 200 -1.61 25.31 -2.77
N GLU A 201 -2.14 24.11 -2.61
CA GLU A 201 -3.52 23.77 -2.87
C GLU A 201 -4.32 24.31 -1.67
N GLY A 202 -4.99 25.42 -1.90
CA GLY A 202 -5.65 26.20 -0.85
C GLY A 202 -6.50 25.32 0.06
N THR A 203 -6.32 25.48 1.36
CA THR A 203 -7.19 25.11 2.49
C THR A 203 -8.18 23.95 2.28
N SER A 204 -7.82 22.92 1.57
CA SER A 204 -8.50 21.64 1.70
C SER A 204 -8.11 21.10 3.06
N GLU A 205 -9.04 21.06 3.99
CA GLU A 205 -8.83 20.47 5.30
C GLU A 205 -8.31 19.06 5.08
N LEU A 206 -7.18 18.73 5.71
CA LEU A 206 -6.63 17.39 5.67
C LEU A 206 -7.69 16.42 6.21
N PRO A 207 -7.81 15.22 5.64
CA PRO A 207 -8.79 14.26 6.13
C PRO A 207 -8.53 13.95 7.61
N PRO A 208 -9.55 14.01 8.47
CA PRO A 208 -9.41 13.61 9.86
C PRO A 208 -8.98 12.16 9.98
N ILE A 209 -8.17 11.85 11.00
CA ILE A 209 -7.69 10.50 11.28
C ILE A 209 -8.33 10.03 12.58
N ILE A 210 -8.97 8.85 12.54
CA ILE A 210 -9.48 8.13 13.71
C ILE A 210 -8.64 6.87 13.88
N GLU A 211 -8.17 6.58 15.08
CA GLU A 211 -7.48 5.32 15.38
C GLU A 211 -8.49 4.23 15.76
N ALA A 212 -8.44 3.10 15.08
CA ALA A 212 -9.18 1.89 15.44
C ALA A 212 -8.22 0.88 16.09
N TRP A 213 -8.26 0.79 17.42
CA TRP A 213 -7.45 -0.13 18.20
C TRP A 213 -8.06 -1.51 18.17
N ASN A 214 -7.51 -2.34 17.30
CA ASN A 214 -8.00 -3.67 16.99
C ASN A 214 -7.29 -4.76 17.79
N LYS A 215 -7.87 -5.97 17.77
CA LYS A 215 -7.39 -7.19 18.42
C LYS A 215 -7.40 -7.12 19.95
N LEU A 216 -8.38 -6.43 20.52
CA LEU A 216 -8.61 -6.40 21.97
C LEU A 216 -8.79 -7.79 22.57
N ASP A 217 -9.31 -8.74 21.81
CA ASP A 217 -9.52 -10.14 22.19
C ASP A 217 -8.23 -10.89 22.52
N LEU A 218 -7.07 -10.38 22.09
CA LEU A 218 -5.75 -10.97 22.36
C LEU A 218 -5.10 -10.43 23.64
N LEU A 219 -5.68 -9.40 24.29
CA LEU A 219 -5.16 -8.82 25.52
C LEU A 219 -5.63 -9.59 26.74
N ASP A 220 -4.77 -9.66 27.76
CA ASP A 220 -5.18 -10.07 29.10
C ASP A 220 -6.07 -9.03 29.77
N ALA A 221 -6.69 -9.38 30.90
CA ALA A 221 -7.66 -8.53 31.59
C ALA A 221 -7.06 -7.19 32.07
N ASP A 222 -5.82 -7.21 32.52
CA ASP A 222 -5.14 -6.03 33.08
C ASP A 222 -4.77 -5.06 31.91
N SER A 223 -4.17 -5.56 30.86
CA SER A 223 -3.84 -4.81 29.64
C SER A 223 -5.10 -4.25 28.97
N MET A 224 -6.18 -5.02 28.91
CA MET A 224 -7.46 -4.57 28.36
C MET A 224 -8.04 -3.41 29.18
N SER A 225 -7.92 -3.44 30.51
CA SER A 225 -8.39 -2.35 31.38
C SER A 225 -7.61 -1.06 31.12
N LEU A 226 -6.29 -1.16 31.00
CA LEU A 226 -5.42 -0.02 30.69
C LEU A 226 -5.73 0.59 29.31
N VAL A 227 -5.89 -0.24 28.30
CA VAL A 227 -6.24 0.19 26.92
C VAL A 227 -7.57 0.89 26.89
N ARG A 228 -8.59 0.38 27.62
CA ARG A 228 -9.90 1.04 27.73
C ARG A 228 -9.82 2.40 28.42
N GLU A 229 -9.01 2.51 29.48
CA GLU A 229 -8.80 3.77 30.17
C GLU A 229 -8.10 4.80 29.27
N GLN A 230 -7.09 4.37 28.52
CA GLN A 230 -6.39 5.23 27.57
C GLN A 230 -7.31 5.69 26.43
N ALA A 231 -8.09 4.79 25.86
CA ALA A 231 -9.04 5.11 24.78
C ALA A 231 -10.14 6.06 25.27
N ALA A 232 -10.64 5.90 26.49
CA ALA A 232 -11.67 6.77 27.05
C ALA A 232 -11.23 8.23 27.23
N ARG A 233 -9.92 8.51 27.19
CA ARG A 233 -9.35 9.87 27.29
C ARG A 233 -9.19 10.54 25.92
N ARG A 234 -9.47 9.82 24.82
CA ARG A 234 -9.25 10.27 23.46
C ARG A 234 -10.57 10.18 22.66
N GLU A 235 -10.95 11.26 22.03
CA GLU A 235 -12.15 11.31 21.18
C GLU A 235 -11.92 10.70 19.78
N ASP A 236 -10.66 10.59 19.36
CA ASP A 236 -10.23 10.09 18.07
C ASP A 236 -9.90 8.59 18.07
N VAL A 237 -10.22 7.87 19.14
CA VAL A 237 -9.91 6.44 19.31
C VAL A 237 -11.16 5.61 19.49
N VAL A 238 -11.25 4.52 18.75
CA VAL A 238 -12.27 3.47 18.89
C VAL A 238 -11.58 2.14 19.15
N ILE A 239 -12.03 1.40 20.16
CA ILE A 239 -11.52 0.07 20.50
C ILE A 239 -12.44 -1.02 19.96
N LEU A 240 -11.87 -2.06 19.34
CA LEU A 240 -12.65 -3.14 18.72
C LEU A 240 -11.88 -4.48 18.64
N SER A 241 -12.62 -5.54 18.35
CA SER A 241 -12.09 -6.77 17.75
C SER A 241 -12.83 -7.01 16.43
N ALA A 242 -12.09 -7.15 15.35
CA ALA A 242 -12.65 -7.42 14.02
C ALA A 242 -13.03 -8.89 13.82
N LEU A 243 -12.72 -9.79 14.76
CA LEU A 243 -13.11 -11.20 14.77
C LEU A 243 -14.59 -11.41 15.14
#